data_8d8341a522f489a17c18e1fc7a4d0e2a
#
_entry.id   8d8341a522f489a17c18e1fc7a4d0e2a
#
_cell.length_a   1.000
_cell.length_b   1.000
_cell.length_c   1.000
_cell.angle_alpha   90.00
_cell.angle_beta   90.00
_cell.angle_gamma   90.00
#
_symmetry.space_group_name_H-M   'P 1'
#
loop_
_entity.id
_entity.type
_entity.pdbx_description
1 polymer ?
#
loop_
_entity_poly.entity_id
_entity_poly.type
_entity_poly.pdbx_seq_one_letter_code
_entity_poly.pdbx_strand_id
1 'polypeptide(L)'
;LMLRQPEDPLTKLKRTSTAPTGDNAREKLRQSDQNAQLQKFAKFLEPEDVAELSAKQLMLRQAGYRSRDAVRLYYFAQFALGMLGLVGGLIYTNVLGGGEGMTTQQTMMWAIGPGAIGYYLPKYWVKRRVDSRKEEITRGFPDALDMMLVCVEAGQSLDQCIVRVARELRASYRALSEEFEMVAYEMKAGKDKVSVLHDMGERCGVQDVSSFVTVLIQSAAFGTSIADALRVYAEEMRDKRVMRAEEAANKLPTKMTLATMGLTVPPLLIILVGPSAHGISKLGQMGN
;
A
#
# COMPACT_ATOMS: atom_id res chain seq x y z
N LEU A 1 -74.26 -10.26 19.33
CA LEU A 1 -72.99 -10.99 19.70
C LEU A 1 -72.33 -11.56 18.43
N MET A 2 -71.47 -10.79 17.80
CA MET A 2 -70.62 -11.26 16.68
C MET A 2 -69.40 -11.94 17.26
N LEU A 3 -69.26 -13.24 17.07
CA LEU A 3 -68.13 -14.05 17.43
C LEU A 3 -66.96 -13.74 16.44
N ARG A 4 -65.93 -13.10 16.93
CA ARG A 4 -64.67 -12.89 16.21
C ARG A 4 -63.94 -14.24 16.17
N GLN A 5 -63.88 -14.86 15.03
CA GLN A 5 -63.06 -16.06 14.83
C GLN A 5 -61.57 -15.71 15.05
N PRO A 6 -60.79 -16.53 15.77
CA PRO A 6 -59.39 -16.33 15.95
C PRO A 6 -58.65 -16.54 14.61
N GLU A 7 -57.86 -15.58 14.21
CA GLU A 7 -57.00 -15.66 12.98
C GLU A 7 -56.04 -16.83 13.08
N ASP A 8 -56.03 -17.65 12.06
CA ASP A 8 -55.20 -18.85 11.92
C ASP A 8 -53.69 -18.47 12.00
N PRO A 9 -52.92 -19.08 12.92
CA PRO A 9 -51.47 -18.76 13.09
C PRO A 9 -50.66 -18.95 11.81
N LEU A 10 -51.13 -19.77 10.87
CA LEU A 10 -50.49 -19.96 9.56
C LEU A 10 -50.62 -18.76 8.61
N THR A 11 -51.66 -17.93 8.77
CA THR A 11 -51.79 -16.68 8.00
C THR A 11 -50.84 -15.58 8.49
N LYS A 12 -50.48 -15.59 9.78
CA LYS A 12 -49.43 -14.70 10.33
C LYS A 12 -48.03 -15.09 9.81
N LEU A 13 -47.71 -16.38 9.73
CA LEU A 13 -46.46 -16.87 9.17
C LEU A 13 -46.34 -16.57 7.66
N LYS A 14 -47.43 -16.69 6.89
CA LYS A 14 -47.47 -16.33 5.48
C LYS A 14 -47.28 -14.82 5.23
N ARG A 15 -47.81 -13.96 6.10
CA ARG A 15 -47.59 -12.50 6.07
C ARG A 15 -46.15 -12.10 6.42
N THR A 16 -45.51 -12.83 7.33
CA THR A 16 -44.07 -12.60 7.66
C THR A 16 -43.11 -13.13 6.58
N SER A 17 -43.50 -14.18 5.83
CA SER A 17 -42.70 -14.70 4.75
C SER A 17 -42.88 -13.93 3.42
N THR A 18 -43.96 -13.13 3.29
CA THR A 18 -44.22 -12.28 2.11
C THR A 18 -43.80 -10.81 2.34
N ALA A 19 -43.35 -10.46 3.55
CA ALA A 19 -42.61 -9.22 3.73
C ALA A 19 -41.34 -9.30 2.88
N PRO A 20 -41.01 -8.28 2.06
CA PRO A 20 -39.81 -8.31 1.20
C PRO A 20 -38.61 -8.61 2.08
N THR A 21 -38.08 -9.79 1.88
CA THR A 21 -36.92 -10.34 2.59
C THR A 21 -35.82 -9.29 2.60
N GLY A 22 -35.29 -9.04 3.76
CA GLY A 22 -34.35 -7.97 4.08
C GLY A 22 -33.02 -7.90 3.33
N ASP A 23 -32.93 -8.41 2.10
CA ASP A 23 -31.82 -8.14 1.19
C ASP A 23 -31.78 -6.67 0.79
N ASN A 24 -32.91 -6.05 0.51
CA ASN A 24 -32.97 -4.61 0.21
C ASN A 24 -32.67 -3.72 1.42
N ALA A 25 -32.95 -4.18 2.66
CA ALA A 25 -32.59 -3.45 3.86
C ALA A 25 -31.10 -3.64 4.22
N ARG A 26 -30.56 -4.84 4.01
CA ARG A 26 -29.12 -5.10 4.16
C ARG A 26 -28.30 -4.44 3.05
N GLU A 27 -28.84 -4.35 1.84
CA GLU A 27 -28.23 -3.62 0.74
C GLU A 27 -28.29 -2.11 0.96
N LYS A 28 -29.39 -1.56 1.51
CA LYS A 28 -29.47 -0.16 1.94
C LYS A 28 -28.53 0.18 3.10
N LEU A 29 -28.34 -0.70 4.08
CA LEU A 29 -27.38 -0.50 5.17
C LEU A 29 -25.92 -0.61 4.69
N ARG A 30 -25.64 -1.40 3.64
CA ARG A 30 -24.35 -1.42 2.96
C ARG A 30 -24.09 -0.20 2.06
N GLN A 31 -25.15 0.43 1.54
CA GLN A 31 -25.06 1.63 0.70
C GLN A 31 -24.94 2.94 1.50
N SER A 32 -25.20 2.95 2.81
CA SER A 32 -25.18 4.18 3.60
C SER A 32 -23.79 4.77 3.85
N ASP A 33 -22.72 4.02 3.55
CA ASP A 33 -21.33 4.52 3.61
C ASP A 33 -20.80 5.08 2.27
N GLN A 34 -21.65 5.10 1.23
CA GLN A 34 -21.28 5.69 -0.05
C GLN A 34 -21.64 7.17 -0.02
N ASN A 35 -20.63 8.03 0.01
CA ASN A 35 -20.83 9.48 -0.16
C ASN A 35 -21.56 9.76 -1.47
N ALA A 36 -22.84 10.11 -1.37
CA ALA A 36 -23.74 10.35 -2.52
C ALA A 36 -23.21 11.43 -3.49
N GLN A 37 -22.34 12.30 -3.02
CA GLN A 37 -21.68 13.33 -3.84
C GLN A 37 -20.59 12.71 -4.74
N LEU A 38 -19.88 11.69 -4.28
CA LEU A 38 -18.84 11.01 -5.09
C LEU A 38 -19.44 10.13 -6.20
N GLN A 39 -20.68 9.66 -6.05
CA GLN A 39 -21.37 8.88 -7.10
C GLN A 39 -21.67 9.71 -8.36
N LYS A 40 -21.93 11.02 -8.22
CA LYS A 40 -22.18 11.89 -9.38
C LYS A 40 -20.95 12.09 -10.27
N PHE A 41 -19.76 11.98 -9.67
CA PHE A 41 -18.49 12.13 -10.39
C PHE A 41 -17.83 10.77 -10.73
N ALA A 42 -18.42 9.64 -10.28
CA ALA A 42 -17.87 8.30 -10.50
C ALA A 42 -17.60 8.01 -11.98
N LYS A 43 -18.54 8.37 -12.85
CA LYS A 43 -18.45 8.12 -14.30
C LYS A 43 -17.33 8.92 -14.99
N PHE A 44 -16.88 10.02 -14.38
CA PHE A 44 -15.81 10.88 -14.92
C PHE A 44 -14.42 10.57 -14.33
N LEU A 45 -14.39 9.94 -13.14
CA LEU A 45 -13.18 9.66 -12.37
C LEU A 45 -12.69 8.20 -12.48
N GLU A 46 -13.55 7.30 -12.96
CA GLU A 46 -13.17 5.90 -13.15
C GLU A 46 -12.52 5.73 -14.53
N PRO A 47 -11.28 5.24 -14.64
CA PRO A 47 -10.68 4.90 -15.92
C PRO A 47 -11.50 3.79 -16.59
N GLU A 48 -11.66 3.88 -17.91
CA GLU A 48 -12.40 2.88 -18.71
C GLU A 48 -11.71 1.51 -18.73
N ASP A 49 -10.44 1.45 -18.36
CA ASP A 49 -9.64 0.23 -18.42
C ASP A 49 -9.77 -0.58 -17.12
N VAL A 50 -10.51 -1.70 -17.20
CA VAL A 50 -10.76 -2.61 -16.07
C VAL A 50 -9.48 -3.17 -15.48
N ALA A 51 -8.45 -3.37 -16.30
CA ALA A 51 -7.13 -3.85 -15.86
C ALA A 51 -6.40 -2.79 -15.00
N GLU A 52 -6.46 -1.53 -15.41
CA GLU A 52 -5.87 -0.43 -14.63
C GLU A 52 -6.60 -0.21 -13.30
N LEU A 53 -7.93 -0.31 -13.30
CA LEU A 53 -8.75 -0.25 -12.09
C LEU A 53 -8.37 -1.35 -11.10
N SER A 54 -8.22 -2.59 -11.58
CA SER A 54 -7.86 -3.73 -10.71
C SER A 54 -6.47 -3.58 -10.12
N ALA A 55 -5.49 -3.13 -10.92
CA ALA A 55 -4.13 -2.85 -10.45
C ALA A 55 -4.09 -1.73 -9.40
N LYS A 56 -4.86 -0.65 -9.60
CA LYS A 56 -4.98 0.44 -8.61
C LYS A 56 -5.69 0.01 -7.34
N GLN A 57 -6.73 -0.82 -7.46
CA GLN A 57 -7.39 -1.41 -6.30
C GLN A 57 -6.44 -2.26 -5.48
N LEU A 58 -5.64 -3.11 -6.14
CA LEU A 58 -4.65 -3.94 -5.46
C LEU A 58 -3.59 -3.07 -4.76
N MET A 59 -3.06 -2.05 -5.43
CA MET A 59 -2.11 -1.11 -4.84
C MET A 59 -2.67 -0.39 -3.60
N LEU A 60 -3.93 0.05 -3.64
CA LEU A 60 -4.58 0.70 -2.50
C LEU A 60 -4.85 -0.29 -1.35
N ARG A 61 -5.20 -1.54 -1.67
CA ARG A 61 -5.31 -2.62 -0.65
C ARG A 61 -3.96 -2.88 0.02
N GLN A 62 -2.88 -2.94 -0.76
CA GLN A 62 -1.50 -3.07 -0.25
C GLN A 62 -1.10 -1.87 0.62
N ALA A 63 -1.60 -0.66 0.34
CA ALA A 63 -1.43 0.52 1.18
C ALA A 63 -2.24 0.48 2.48
N GLY A 64 -3.16 -0.50 2.63
CA GLY A 64 -4.04 -0.66 3.79
C GLY A 64 -5.38 0.05 3.67
N TYR A 65 -5.73 0.59 2.50
CA TYR A 65 -7.04 1.18 2.25
C TYR A 65 -8.03 0.11 1.79
N ARG A 66 -8.92 -0.29 2.71
CA ARG A 66 -9.90 -1.38 2.49
C ARG A 66 -11.24 -0.91 1.95
N SER A 67 -11.48 0.42 1.93
CA SER A 67 -12.72 1.00 1.46
C SER A 67 -12.92 0.80 -0.04
N ARG A 68 -14.14 0.48 -0.49
CA ARG A 68 -14.49 0.43 -1.91
C ARG A 68 -14.34 1.79 -2.60
N ASP A 69 -14.50 2.86 -1.82
CA ASP A 69 -14.38 4.24 -2.32
C ASP A 69 -12.93 4.76 -2.33
N ALA A 70 -11.96 3.96 -1.87
CA ALA A 70 -10.56 4.38 -1.81
C ALA A 70 -10.00 4.76 -3.20
N VAL A 71 -10.39 4.04 -4.25
CA VAL A 71 -10.00 4.34 -5.63
C VAL A 71 -10.57 5.69 -6.08
N ARG A 72 -11.85 5.92 -5.82
CA ARG A 72 -12.53 7.18 -6.17
C ARG A 72 -11.92 8.35 -5.41
N LEU A 73 -11.66 8.17 -4.11
CA LEU A 73 -11.03 9.19 -3.27
C LEU A 73 -9.60 9.50 -3.76
N TYR A 74 -8.86 8.49 -4.20
CA TYR A 74 -7.53 8.66 -4.76
C TYR A 74 -7.54 9.51 -6.03
N TYR A 75 -8.39 9.19 -7.01
CA TYR A 75 -8.49 9.97 -8.24
C TYR A 75 -9.04 11.37 -7.98
N PHE A 76 -10.01 11.51 -7.08
CA PHE A 76 -10.52 12.82 -6.67
C PHE A 76 -9.42 13.68 -6.02
N ALA A 77 -8.64 13.11 -5.11
CA ALA A 77 -7.52 13.83 -4.48
C ALA A 77 -6.46 14.23 -5.52
N GLN A 78 -6.16 13.34 -6.48
CA GLN A 78 -5.21 13.61 -7.56
C GLN A 78 -5.67 14.77 -8.45
N PHE A 79 -6.94 14.75 -8.84
CA PHE A 79 -7.53 15.82 -9.65
C PHE A 79 -7.63 17.14 -8.88
N ALA A 80 -8.11 17.11 -7.64
CA ALA A 80 -8.26 18.29 -6.80
C ALA A 80 -6.92 18.97 -6.50
N LEU A 81 -5.89 18.21 -6.15
CA LEU A 81 -4.55 18.73 -5.88
C LEU A 81 -3.87 19.23 -7.16
N GLY A 82 -4.06 18.55 -8.29
CA GLY A 82 -3.58 19.01 -9.59
C GLY A 82 -4.20 20.35 -9.98
N MET A 83 -5.54 20.49 -9.82
CA MET A 83 -6.25 21.72 -10.13
C MET A 83 -5.90 22.87 -9.18
N LEU A 84 -5.77 22.58 -7.87
CA LEU A 84 -5.30 23.58 -6.90
C LEU A 84 -3.88 24.05 -7.22
N GLY A 85 -3.00 23.15 -7.64
CA GLY A 85 -1.64 23.47 -8.06
C GLY A 85 -1.63 24.38 -9.29
N LEU A 86 -2.45 24.08 -10.31
CA LEU A 86 -2.59 24.93 -11.50
C LEU A 86 -3.14 26.32 -11.17
N VAL A 87 -4.21 26.40 -10.39
CA VAL A 87 -4.80 27.69 -9.96
C VAL A 87 -3.78 28.48 -9.12
N GLY A 88 -3.06 27.81 -8.19
CA GLY A 88 -2.02 28.45 -7.42
C GLY A 88 -0.86 28.98 -8.28
N GLY A 89 -0.42 28.21 -9.28
CA GLY A 89 0.60 28.64 -10.25
C GLY A 89 0.14 29.84 -11.08
N LEU A 90 -1.11 29.85 -11.57
CA LEU A 90 -1.69 30.98 -12.30
C LEU A 90 -1.83 32.24 -11.42
N ILE A 91 -2.26 32.10 -10.19
CA ILE A 91 -2.33 33.23 -9.24
C ILE A 91 -0.94 33.79 -8.97
N TYR A 92 0.04 32.89 -8.73
CA TYR A 92 1.42 33.31 -8.50
C TYR A 92 2.01 34.08 -9.67
N THR A 93 1.81 33.64 -10.92
CA THR A 93 2.30 34.33 -12.13
C THR A 93 1.60 35.65 -12.37
N ASN A 94 0.30 35.77 -12.03
CA ASN A 94 -0.45 37.04 -12.28
C ASN A 94 -0.26 38.06 -11.15
N VAL A 95 -0.15 37.63 -9.89
CA VAL A 95 -0.12 38.51 -8.71
C VAL A 95 1.30 38.87 -8.27
N LEU A 96 2.20 37.89 -8.19
CA LEU A 96 3.58 38.10 -7.74
C LEU A 96 4.58 38.27 -8.90
N GLY A 97 4.29 37.70 -10.06
CA GLY A 97 5.16 37.74 -11.23
C GLY A 97 5.11 39.07 -12.00
N GLY A 98 4.31 40.02 -11.53
CA GLY A 98 4.19 41.41 -12.04
C GLY A 98 4.58 41.59 -13.51
N GLY A 99 3.72 41.25 -14.40
CA GLY A 99 3.59 41.53 -15.85
C GLY A 99 4.77 41.90 -16.75
N GLU A 100 5.93 42.27 -16.29
CA GLU A 100 6.94 42.97 -17.12
C GLU A 100 8.39 42.47 -17.03
N GLY A 101 8.61 41.20 -16.63
CA GLY A 101 10.00 40.71 -16.54
C GLY A 101 10.21 39.23 -16.77
N MET A 102 9.18 38.43 -16.81
CA MET A 102 9.32 36.98 -16.99
C MET A 102 9.28 36.59 -18.47
N THR A 103 10.29 35.81 -18.88
CA THR A 103 10.28 35.19 -20.21
C THR A 103 9.09 34.22 -20.28
N THR A 104 8.41 34.15 -21.45
CA THR A 104 7.28 33.23 -21.70
C THR A 104 7.54 31.80 -21.19
N GLN A 105 8.77 31.35 -21.31
CA GLN A 105 9.23 30.02 -20.81
C GLN A 105 9.17 29.93 -19.26
N GLN A 106 9.55 30.98 -18.55
CA GLN A 106 9.48 30.99 -17.07
C GLN A 106 8.03 31.04 -16.58
N THR A 107 7.15 31.83 -17.26
CA THR A 107 5.73 31.87 -16.93
C THR A 107 5.06 30.52 -17.11
N MET A 108 5.39 29.80 -18.19
CA MET A 108 4.88 28.45 -18.44
C MET A 108 5.35 27.46 -17.38
N MET A 109 6.62 27.52 -16.98
CA MET A 109 7.20 26.64 -15.97
C MET A 109 6.57 26.86 -14.57
N TRP A 110 6.35 28.12 -14.16
CA TRP A 110 5.73 28.46 -12.88
C TRP A 110 4.21 28.26 -12.87
N ALA A 111 3.53 28.32 -14.01
CA ALA A 111 2.12 28.03 -14.11
C ALA A 111 1.82 26.52 -14.06
N ILE A 112 2.57 25.71 -14.81
CA ILE A 112 2.32 24.26 -14.94
C ILE A 112 3.02 23.45 -13.84
N GLY A 113 4.20 23.89 -13.37
CA GLY A 113 5.01 23.19 -12.39
C GLY A 113 4.26 22.78 -11.12
N PRO A 114 3.59 23.71 -10.42
CA PRO A 114 2.82 23.37 -9.22
C PRO A 114 1.66 22.42 -9.48
N GLY A 115 1.02 22.49 -10.66
CA GLY A 115 -0.03 21.56 -11.08
C GLY A 115 0.50 20.14 -11.26
N ALA A 116 1.63 19.99 -11.91
CA ALA A 116 2.28 18.69 -12.08
C ALA A 116 2.70 18.09 -10.73
N ILE A 117 3.29 18.89 -9.84
CA ILE A 117 3.66 18.45 -8.48
C ILE A 117 2.42 18.00 -7.71
N GLY A 118 1.34 18.78 -7.73
CA GLY A 118 0.07 18.44 -7.08
C GLY A 118 -0.52 17.12 -7.57
N TYR A 119 -0.43 16.86 -8.88
CA TYR A 119 -0.89 15.63 -9.51
C TYR A 119 -0.04 14.41 -9.10
N TYR A 120 1.28 14.55 -8.97
CA TYR A 120 2.18 13.44 -8.59
C TYR A 120 2.21 13.17 -7.09
N LEU A 121 1.85 14.12 -6.25
CA LEU A 121 1.94 14.04 -4.79
C LEU A 121 1.13 12.87 -4.19
N PRO A 122 -0.15 12.62 -4.54
CA PRO A 122 -0.90 11.48 -4.04
C PRO A 122 -0.30 10.13 -4.48
N LYS A 123 0.22 10.06 -5.72
CA LYS A 123 0.87 8.85 -6.24
C LYS A 123 2.13 8.49 -5.44
N TYR A 124 2.96 9.49 -5.16
CA TYR A 124 4.16 9.32 -4.35
C TYR A 124 3.83 8.90 -2.92
N TRP A 125 2.82 9.53 -2.31
CA TRP A 125 2.41 9.23 -0.94
C TRP A 125 1.85 7.81 -0.79
N VAL A 126 0.98 7.37 -1.68
CA VAL A 126 0.44 6.01 -1.68
C VAL A 126 1.56 4.99 -1.91
N LYS A 127 2.45 5.22 -2.88
CA LYS A 127 3.60 4.35 -3.14
C LYS A 127 4.49 4.21 -1.91
N ARG A 128 4.87 5.32 -1.30
CA ARG A 128 5.69 5.32 -0.07
C ARG A 128 5.02 4.54 1.07
N ARG A 129 3.70 4.66 1.20
CA ARG A 129 2.94 3.91 2.21
C ARG A 129 2.90 2.41 1.91
N VAL A 130 2.75 2.01 0.65
CA VAL A 130 2.86 0.61 0.22
C VAL A 130 4.23 0.05 0.56
N ASP A 131 5.29 0.77 0.19
CA ASP A 131 6.67 0.34 0.42
C ASP A 131 6.97 0.21 1.93
N SER A 132 6.51 1.16 2.75
CA SER A 132 6.64 1.09 4.21
C SER A 132 5.90 -0.10 4.81
N ARG A 133 4.66 -0.41 4.36
CA ARG A 133 3.92 -1.59 4.83
C ARG A 133 4.59 -2.89 4.40
N LYS A 134 5.07 -2.98 3.16
CA LYS A 134 5.81 -4.15 2.66
C LYS A 134 7.08 -4.39 3.47
N GLU A 135 7.81 -3.34 3.80
CA GLU A 135 9.00 -3.44 4.63
C GLU A 135 8.69 -3.91 6.05
N GLU A 136 7.62 -3.39 6.68
CA GLU A 136 7.14 -3.85 7.99
C GLU A 136 6.75 -5.32 7.98
N ILE A 137 5.99 -5.75 6.94
CA ILE A 137 5.60 -7.16 6.74
C ILE A 137 6.84 -8.03 6.57
N THR A 138 7.79 -7.62 5.72
CA THR A 138 9.02 -8.38 5.45
C THR A 138 9.87 -8.55 6.71
N ARG A 139 9.92 -7.54 7.58
CA ARG A 139 10.66 -7.62 8.85
C ARG A 139 9.98 -8.50 9.89
N GLY A 140 8.65 -8.44 9.96
CA GLY A 140 7.87 -9.18 10.96
C GLY A 140 7.57 -10.62 10.56
N PHE A 141 7.72 -10.96 9.28
CA PHE A 141 7.31 -12.26 8.76
C PHE A 141 8.10 -13.45 9.36
N PRO A 142 9.43 -13.39 9.55
CA PRO A 142 10.16 -14.46 10.25
C PRO A 142 9.64 -14.69 11.67
N ASP A 143 9.38 -13.65 12.43
CA ASP A 143 8.87 -13.74 13.79
C ASP A 143 7.46 -14.38 13.83
N ALA A 144 6.64 -14.07 12.81
CA ALA A 144 5.32 -14.70 12.63
C ALA A 144 5.42 -16.20 12.38
N LEU A 145 6.36 -16.63 11.54
CA LEU A 145 6.59 -18.05 11.23
C LEU A 145 7.07 -18.82 12.44
N ASP A 146 7.99 -18.24 13.22
CA ASP A 146 8.48 -18.85 14.47
C ASP A 146 7.33 -19.05 15.45
N MET A 147 6.46 -18.06 15.63
CA MET A 147 5.27 -18.20 16.47
C MET A 147 4.28 -19.25 15.94
N MET A 148 4.07 -19.28 14.61
CA MET A 148 3.20 -20.30 13.99
C MET A 148 3.77 -21.68 14.18
N LEU A 149 5.07 -21.89 14.00
CA LEU A 149 5.75 -23.16 14.21
C LEU A 149 5.53 -23.68 15.63
N VAL A 150 5.79 -22.84 16.64
CA VAL A 150 5.58 -23.19 18.05
C VAL A 150 4.11 -23.56 18.32
N CYS A 151 3.15 -22.84 17.75
CA CYS A 151 1.73 -23.14 17.93
C CYS A 151 1.34 -24.49 17.30
N VAL A 152 1.85 -24.80 16.10
CA VAL A 152 1.56 -26.06 15.40
C VAL A 152 2.25 -27.24 16.11
N GLU A 153 3.49 -27.09 16.58
CA GLU A 153 4.20 -28.09 17.35
C GLU A 153 3.53 -28.36 18.72
N ALA A 154 2.88 -27.35 19.29
CA ALA A 154 2.04 -27.54 20.49
C ALA A 154 0.67 -28.20 20.17
N GLY A 155 0.43 -28.63 18.92
CA GLY A 155 -0.79 -29.35 18.53
C GLY A 155 -1.99 -28.45 18.25
N GLN A 156 -1.81 -27.12 18.11
CA GLN A 156 -2.90 -26.22 17.74
C GLN A 156 -3.23 -26.37 16.25
N SER A 157 -4.51 -26.21 15.91
CA SER A 157 -4.92 -26.13 14.50
C SER A 157 -4.36 -24.86 13.85
N LEU A 158 -4.11 -24.91 12.53
CA LEU A 158 -3.64 -23.74 11.77
C LEU A 158 -4.52 -22.51 11.98
N ASP A 159 -5.84 -22.69 12.03
CA ASP A 159 -6.80 -21.62 12.22
C ASP A 159 -6.61 -20.91 13.58
N GLN A 160 -6.35 -21.69 14.62
CA GLN A 160 -6.07 -21.16 15.96
C GLN A 160 -4.70 -20.46 16.02
N CYS A 161 -3.69 -21.05 15.35
CA CYS A 161 -2.37 -20.44 15.23
C CYS A 161 -2.46 -19.06 14.58
N ILE A 162 -3.18 -18.92 13.47
CA ILE A 162 -3.37 -17.65 12.76
C ILE A 162 -3.99 -16.59 13.68
N VAL A 163 -5.04 -16.93 14.42
CA VAL A 163 -5.68 -16.02 15.38
C VAL A 163 -4.75 -15.57 16.49
N ARG A 164 -3.95 -16.52 17.02
CA ARG A 164 -3.00 -16.24 18.10
C ARG A 164 -1.86 -15.34 17.62
N VAL A 165 -1.24 -15.71 16.50
CA VAL A 165 -0.15 -14.94 15.88
C VAL A 165 -0.60 -13.53 15.52
N ALA A 166 -1.80 -13.37 14.95
CA ALA A 166 -2.38 -12.06 14.68
C ALA A 166 -2.43 -11.16 15.92
N ARG A 167 -2.78 -11.72 17.07
CA ARG A 167 -2.87 -10.98 18.33
C ARG A 167 -1.50 -10.60 18.89
N GLU A 168 -0.55 -11.53 18.86
CA GLU A 168 0.80 -11.33 19.39
C GLU A 168 1.58 -10.28 18.56
N LEU A 169 1.44 -10.33 17.23
CA LEU A 169 2.12 -9.39 16.33
C LEU A 169 1.59 -7.95 16.41
N ARG A 170 0.43 -7.73 17.01
CA ARG A 170 -0.23 -6.42 17.01
C ARG A 170 0.61 -5.29 17.62
N ALA A 171 1.43 -5.62 18.62
CA ALA A 171 2.29 -4.65 19.30
C ALA A 171 3.55 -4.30 18.50
N SER A 172 4.09 -5.26 17.72
CA SER A 172 5.38 -5.13 17.05
C SER A 172 5.26 -4.85 15.54
N TYR A 173 4.33 -5.54 14.85
CA TYR A 173 4.15 -5.50 13.40
C TYR A 173 2.68 -5.37 13.03
N ARG A 174 2.18 -4.16 13.14
CA ARG A 174 0.76 -3.88 12.95
C ARG A 174 0.25 -4.24 11.57
N ALA A 175 1.02 -3.93 10.51
CA ALA A 175 0.63 -4.22 9.14
C ALA A 175 0.42 -5.72 8.91
N LEU A 176 1.32 -6.55 9.43
CA LEU A 176 1.23 -8.00 9.33
C LEU A 176 0.11 -8.57 10.19
N SER A 177 -0.05 -8.08 11.42
CA SER A 177 -1.17 -8.44 12.30
C SER A 177 -2.52 -8.20 11.63
N GLU A 178 -2.72 -7.03 11.00
CA GLU A 178 -3.96 -6.70 10.30
C GLU A 178 -4.27 -7.68 9.14
N GLU A 179 -3.26 -8.22 8.45
CA GLU A 179 -3.48 -9.22 7.40
C GLU A 179 -3.83 -10.60 7.99
N PHE A 180 -3.18 -11.03 9.07
CA PHE A 180 -3.56 -12.26 9.77
C PHE A 180 -4.95 -12.16 10.42
N GLU A 181 -5.33 -11.01 10.98
CA GLU A 181 -6.69 -10.76 11.48
C GLU A 181 -7.74 -10.89 10.37
N MET A 182 -7.43 -10.40 9.17
CA MET A 182 -8.31 -10.51 8.01
C MET A 182 -8.48 -11.98 7.61
N VAL A 183 -7.39 -12.72 7.52
CA VAL A 183 -7.42 -14.17 7.23
C VAL A 183 -8.28 -14.91 8.25
N ALA A 184 -8.08 -14.65 9.55
CA ALA A 184 -8.88 -15.25 10.61
C ALA A 184 -10.37 -14.91 10.48
N TYR A 185 -10.69 -13.67 10.14
CA TYR A 185 -12.06 -13.22 9.94
C TYR A 185 -12.72 -13.90 8.73
N GLU A 186 -12.02 -13.95 7.59
CA GLU A 186 -12.51 -14.56 6.36
C GLU A 186 -12.71 -16.07 6.51
N MET A 187 -11.79 -16.78 7.21
CA MET A 187 -11.94 -18.20 7.55
C MET A 187 -13.15 -18.45 8.45
N LYS A 188 -13.35 -17.60 9.47
CA LYS A 188 -14.56 -17.67 10.33
C LYS A 188 -15.85 -17.41 9.57
N ALA A 189 -15.82 -16.57 8.54
CA ALA A 189 -16.96 -16.31 7.67
C ALA A 189 -17.27 -17.48 6.70
N GLY A 190 -16.49 -18.57 6.74
CA GLY A 190 -16.71 -19.77 5.93
C GLY A 190 -16.17 -19.69 4.51
N LYS A 191 -15.29 -18.73 4.20
CA LYS A 191 -14.57 -18.73 2.92
C LYS A 191 -13.60 -19.90 2.85
N ASP A 192 -13.36 -20.38 1.63
CA ASP A 192 -12.37 -21.41 1.36
C ASP A 192 -10.97 -20.97 1.80
N LYS A 193 -10.27 -21.86 2.54
CA LYS A 193 -8.96 -21.59 3.12
C LYS A 193 -7.90 -21.27 2.06
N VAL A 194 -7.93 -22.00 0.94
CA VAL A 194 -6.97 -21.81 -0.15
C VAL A 194 -7.12 -20.41 -0.75
N SER A 195 -8.36 -20.02 -1.03
CA SER A 195 -8.68 -18.69 -1.56
C SER A 195 -8.27 -17.57 -0.60
N VAL A 196 -8.57 -17.72 0.71
CA VAL A 196 -8.23 -16.70 1.72
C VAL A 196 -6.72 -16.51 1.87
N LEU A 197 -5.95 -17.60 1.87
CA LEU A 197 -4.49 -17.56 1.93
C LEU A 197 -3.89 -16.94 0.67
N HIS A 198 -4.40 -17.33 -0.51
CA HIS A 198 -3.97 -16.73 -1.78
C HIS A 198 -4.20 -15.22 -1.80
N ASP A 199 -5.42 -14.78 -1.42
CA ASP A 199 -5.77 -13.37 -1.31
C ASP A 199 -4.83 -12.62 -0.34
N MET A 200 -4.42 -13.26 0.77
CA MET A 200 -3.43 -12.69 1.70
C MET A 200 -2.08 -12.46 1.01
N GLY A 201 -1.59 -13.44 0.24
CA GLY A 201 -0.34 -13.31 -0.51
C GLY A 201 -0.36 -12.11 -1.46
N GLU A 202 -1.46 -11.92 -2.20
CA GLU A 202 -1.63 -10.78 -3.10
C GLU A 202 -1.73 -9.44 -2.35
N ARG A 203 -2.46 -9.39 -1.24
CA ARG A 203 -2.61 -8.17 -0.42
C ARG A 203 -1.31 -7.75 0.23
N CYS A 204 -0.51 -8.67 0.74
CA CYS A 204 0.80 -8.38 1.30
C CYS A 204 1.76 -7.83 0.24
N GLY A 205 1.71 -8.37 -0.98
CA GLY A 205 2.57 -7.98 -2.09
C GLY A 205 4.07 -8.18 -1.80
N VAL A 206 4.40 -9.12 -0.91
CA VAL A 206 5.75 -9.52 -0.52
C VAL A 206 5.99 -10.94 -1.02
N GLN A 207 7.08 -11.13 -1.77
CA GLN A 207 7.40 -12.41 -2.40
C GLN A 207 7.52 -13.55 -1.38
N ASP A 208 8.15 -13.31 -0.24
CA ASP A 208 8.32 -14.32 0.80
C ASP A 208 6.96 -14.82 1.32
N VAL A 209 5.99 -13.92 1.51
CA VAL A 209 4.63 -14.28 1.94
C VAL A 209 3.90 -15.10 0.87
N SER A 210 3.99 -14.69 -0.40
CA SER A 210 3.34 -15.39 -1.51
C SER A 210 3.90 -16.79 -1.70
N SER A 211 5.23 -16.96 -1.59
CA SER A 211 5.90 -18.26 -1.66
C SER A 211 5.47 -19.16 -0.49
N PHE A 212 5.45 -18.63 0.72
CA PHE A 212 4.98 -19.35 1.91
C PHE A 212 3.54 -19.84 1.76
N VAL A 213 2.63 -18.96 1.33
CA VAL A 213 1.23 -19.32 1.10
C VAL A 213 1.12 -20.47 0.11
N THR A 214 1.89 -20.42 -0.98
CA THR A 214 1.92 -21.49 -1.99
C THR A 214 2.34 -22.81 -1.38
N VAL A 215 3.44 -22.82 -0.59
CA VAL A 215 3.91 -24.02 0.10
C VAL A 215 2.88 -24.54 1.10
N LEU A 216 2.23 -23.66 1.85
CA LEU A 216 1.20 -24.02 2.81
C LEU A 216 -0.03 -24.66 2.15
N ILE A 217 -0.48 -24.10 1.03
CA ILE A 217 -1.59 -24.64 0.23
C ILE A 217 -1.21 -26.02 -0.33
N GLN A 218 0.00 -26.17 -0.86
CA GLN A 218 0.50 -27.46 -1.37
C GLN A 218 0.58 -28.51 -0.26
N SER A 219 1.12 -28.15 0.91
CA SER A 219 1.21 -29.06 2.05
C SER A 219 -0.17 -29.54 2.50
N ALA A 220 -1.15 -28.63 2.54
CA ALA A 220 -2.53 -28.99 2.87
C ALA A 220 -3.19 -29.89 1.81
N ALA A 221 -2.88 -29.69 0.53
CA ALA A 221 -3.44 -30.49 -0.58
C ALA A 221 -2.85 -31.90 -0.65
N PHE A 222 -1.55 -32.04 -0.39
CA PHE A 222 -0.85 -33.33 -0.46
C PHE A 222 -0.85 -34.11 0.84
N GLY A 223 -1.40 -33.55 1.94
CA GLY A 223 -1.44 -34.19 3.25
C GLY A 223 -0.07 -34.30 3.93
N THR A 224 0.91 -33.51 3.48
CA THR A 224 2.22 -33.43 4.14
C THR A 224 2.11 -32.66 5.46
N SER A 225 3.06 -32.94 6.39
CA SER A 225 3.06 -32.24 7.67
C SER A 225 3.25 -30.73 7.49
N ILE A 226 2.23 -29.96 7.86
CA ILE A 226 2.31 -28.49 7.87
C ILE A 226 3.44 -28.03 8.80
N ALA A 227 3.71 -28.77 9.89
CA ALA A 227 4.79 -28.47 10.82
C ALA A 227 6.17 -28.55 10.15
N ASP A 228 6.39 -29.56 9.31
CA ASP A 228 7.66 -29.71 8.61
C ASP A 228 7.87 -28.63 7.57
N ALA A 229 6.81 -28.28 6.82
CA ALA A 229 6.85 -27.16 5.88
C ALA A 229 7.14 -25.83 6.58
N LEU A 230 6.49 -25.57 7.72
CA LEU A 230 6.74 -24.38 8.54
C LEU A 230 8.16 -24.33 9.07
N ARG A 231 8.70 -25.48 9.54
CA ARG A 231 10.07 -25.54 10.07
C ARG A 231 11.11 -25.18 9.03
N VAL A 232 11.04 -25.81 7.86
CA VAL A 232 11.96 -25.51 6.74
C VAL A 232 11.86 -24.05 6.32
N TYR A 233 10.64 -23.53 6.23
CA TYR A 233 10.44 -22.14 5.79
C TYR A 233 10.88 -21.12 6.86
N ALA A 234 10.69 -21.43 8.15
CA ALA A 234 11.16 -20.58 9.25
C ALA A 234 12.70 -20.50 9.28
N GLU A 235 13.39 -21.64 9.07
CA GLU A 235 14.84 -21.66 8.91
C GLU A 235 15.30 -20.79 7.72
N GLU A 236 14.71 -20.99 6.55
CA GLU A 236 15.02 -20.18 5.36
C GLU A 236 14.84 -18.67 5.64
N MET A 237 13.79 -18.29 6.36
CA MET A 237 13.54 -16.88 6.68
C MET A 237 14.53 -16.30 7.70
N ARG A 238 15.02 -17.10 8.63
CA ARG A 238 16.10 -16.70 9.54
C ARG A 238 17.40 -16.45 8.77
N ASP A 239 17.75 -17.34 7.85
CA ASP A 239 18.93 -17.17 6.99
C ASP A 239 18.81 -15.93 6.10
N LYS A 240 17.65 -15.72 5.48
CA LYS A 240 17.38 -14.48 4.72
C LYS A 240 17.50 -13.22 5.58
N ARG A 241 17.11 -13.28 6.86
CA ARG A 241 17.26 -12.14 7.78
C ARG A 241 18.73 -11.81 8.02
N VAL A 242 19.57 -12.82 8.24
CA VAL A 242 21.01 -12.67 8.39
C VAL A 242 21.63 -12.10 7.13
N MET A 243 21.34 -12.70 5.96
CA MET A 243 21.84 -12.24 4.65
C MET A 243 21.46 -10.80 4.35
N ARG A 244 20.23 -10.36 4.68
CA ARG A 244 19.82 -8.95 4.54
C ARG A 244 20.64 -8.02 5.43
N ALA A 245 20.94 -8.44 6.67
CA ALA A 245 21.77 -7.66 7.58
C ALA A 245 23.22 -7.55 7.07
N GLU A 246 23.78 -8.65 6.57
CA GLU A 246 25.12 -8.67 5.93
C GLU A 246 25.15 -7.79 4.68
N GLU A 247 24.13 -7.86 3.82
CA GLU A 247 24.03 -7.03 2.62
C GLU A 247 23.97 -5.53 3.00
N ALA A 248 23.22 -5.19 4.03
CA ALA A 248 23.15 -3.82 4.53
C ALA A 248 24.50 -3.35 5.07
N ALA A 249 25.19 -4.22 5.82
CA ALA A 249 26.55 -3.93 6.33
C ALA A 249 27.57 -3.77 5.19
N ASN A 250 27.53 -4.62 4.18
CA ASN A 250 28.45 -4.57 3.02
C ASN A 250 28.22 -3.35 2.13
N LYS A 251 27.04 -2.73 2.16
CA LYS A 251 26.75 -1.48 1.44
C LYS A 251 27.34 -0.24 2.12
N LEU A 252 27.67 -0.30 3.41
CA LEU A 252 28.19 0.84 4.18
C LEU A 252 29.57 1.31 3.68
N PRO A 253 30.59 0.45 3.51
CA PRO A 253 31.91 0.88 3.04
C PRO A 253 31.83 1.55 1.67
N THR A 254 31.04 1.00 0.74
CA THR A 254 30.87 1.56 -0.60
C THR A 254 30.24 2.96 -0.56
N LYS A 255 29.23 3.19 0.29
CA LYS A 255 28.62 4.51 0.47
C LYS A 255 29.60 5.50 1.11
N MET A 256 30.39 5.06 2.08
CA MET A 256 31.43 5.91 2.72
C MET A 256 32.51 6.31 1.74
N THR A 257 33.01 5.37 0.92
CA THR A 257 34.01 5.64 -0.12
C THR A 257 33.48 6.63 -1.15
N LEU A 258 32.24 6.46 -1.61
CA LEU A 258 31.62 7.36 -2.58
C LEU A 258 31.40 8.76 -2.00
N ALA A 259 31.01 8.85 -0.73
CA ALA A 259 30.81 10.12 -0.03
C ALA A 259 32.15 10.87 0.19
N THR A 260 33.18 10.16 0.64
CA THR A 260 34.54 10.73 0.80
C THR A 260 35.14 11.17 -0.54
N MET A 261 35.01 10.35 -1.59
CA MET A 261 35.47 10.72 -2.91
C MET A 261 34.73 11.95 -3.45
N GLY A 262 33.39 11.98 -3.33
CA GLY A 262 32.56 13.10 -3.77
C GLY A 262 32.83 14.40 -3.00
N LEU A 263 33.27 14.32 -1.76
CA LEU A 263 33.59 15.49 -0.95
C LEU A 263 35.05 15.95 -1.14
N THR A 264 35.99 15.02 -1.39
CA THR A 264 37.44 15.33 -1.43
C THR A 264 37.91 15.71 -2.82
N VAL A 265 37.38 15.08 -3.87
CA VAL A 265 37.85 15.31 -5.26
C VAL A 265 37.54 16.72 -5.77
N PRO A 266 36.34 17.32 -5.59
CA PRO A 266 36.07 18.66 -6.11
C PRO A 266 36.95 19.76 -5.48
N PRO A 267 37.17 19.84 -4.16
CA PRO A 267 38.08 20.80 -3.58
C PRO A 267 39.54 20.62 -4.04
N LEU A 268 39.98 19.36 -4.18
CA LEU A 268 41.34 19.06 -4.65
C LEU A 268 41.55 19.50 -6.09
N LEU A 269 40.55 19.32 -6.95
CA LEU A 269 40.58 19.84 -8.33
C LEU A 269 40.62 21.36 -8.37
N ILE A 270 39.87 22.05 -7.52
CA ILE A 270 39.87 23.51 -7.44
C ILE A 270 41.26 24.02 -6.99
N ILE A 271 41.86 23.39 -5.99
CA ILE A 271 43.19 23.76 -5.52
C ILE A 271 44.27 23.52 -6.56
N LEU A 272 44.17 22.42 -7.33
CA LEU A 272 45.16 22.04 -8.33
C LEU A 272 45.05 22.88 -9.62
N VAL A 273 43.81 23.09 -10.11
CA VAL A 273 43.55 23.78 -11.40
C VAL A 273 43.39 25.29 -11.20
N GLY A 274 42.94 25.75 -10.01
CA GLY A 274 42.66 27.14 -9.72
C GLY A 274 43.84 28.11 -10.01
N PRO A 275 45.04 27.84 -9.53
CA PRO A 275 46.22 28.70 -9.83
C PRO A 275 46.55 28.77 -11.32
N SER A 276 46.46 27.65 -12.01
CA SER A 276 46.74 27.56 -13.45
C SER A 276 45.69 28.32 -14.27
N ALA A 277 44.43 28.16 -13.98
CA ALA A 277 43.34 28.87 -14.63
C ALA A 277 43.42 30.40 -14.40
N HIS A 278 43.75 30.79 -13.15
CA HIS A 278 43.92 32.22 -12.84
C HIS A 278 45.17 32.85 -13.53
N GLY A 279 46.26 32.09 -13.71
CA GLY A 279 47.42 32.50 -14.44
C GLY A 279 47.12 32.74 -15.92
N ILE A 280 46.40 31.84 -16.57
CA ILE A 280 45.99 31.96 -17.98
C ILE A 280 45.01 33.15 -18.16
N SER A 281 44.07 33.35 -17.25
CA SER A 281 43.14 34.48 -17.29
C SER A 281 43.83 35.84 -17.19
N LYS A 282 44.89 35.98 -16.37
CA LYS A 282 45.70 37.19 -16.30
C LYS A 282 46.51 37.45 -17.58
N LEU A 283 47.09 36.44 -18.19
CA LEU A 283 47.82 36.56 -19.47
C LEU A 283 46.91 37.02 -20.60
N GLY A 284 45.66 36.55 -20.63
CA GLY A 284 44.66 36.99 -21.62
C GLY A 284 44.20 38.45 -21.43
N GLN A 285 44.30 39.01 -20.22
CA GLN A 285 43.98 40.41 -19.94
C GLN A 285 45.16 41.37 -20.23
N MET A 286 46.40 40.89 -20.25
CA MET A 286 47.58 41.69 -20.60
C MET A 286 47.85 41.79 -22.12
N GLY A 287 47.14 40.99 -22.93
CA GLY A 287 47.30 40.94 -24.39
C GLY A 287 46.25 41.81 -25.17
N ASN A 288 45.42 42.55 -24.48
CA ASN A 288 44.43 43.45 -25.08
C ASN A 288 44.65 44.86 -24.52
#